data_1f4adbd97a3db1b0d9dd776142ba2d09
#
_entry.id   1f4adbd97a3db1b0d9dd776142ba2d09
#
_cell.length_a   1.000
_cell.length_b   1.000
_cell.length_c   1.000
_cell.angle_alpha   90.00
_cell.angle_beta   90.00
_cell.angle_gamma   90.00
#
_symmetry.space_group_name_H-M   'P 1'
#
loop_
_entity.id
_entity.type
_entity.pdbx_description
1 polymer ?
#
loop_
_entity_poly.entity_id
_entity_poly.type
_entity_poly.pdbx_seq_one_letter_code
_entity_poly.pdbx_strand_id
1 'polypeptide(L)'
;ALDEIIPLFPDPWFHIGSDEVQFKMEDFMPEMIRYVRGKHKEVVVWSPGYVPDTAAVRMCWGENEAGHALDTSARYIDCNGFYLDWMDSQTGVPQVFFQQPCEVPRGDARALGSIFCVWTDGALGSEQRLLEQYPFYPCVLTFAERIWRGSREKRRDCMARIPSKGTEEWKAFAEFERRLVYHRDHYFVGIPFAYVEQADMEWRLIGPFDHHGQNDFSFDPERIIKEAYAVNDTVLRWQSREACGGAVQIRSLYDMFNAHRKVLRPGHWPTLMSPVVGTGPGTCYALTYIESPVDQEVWLMFGLNGMWGHSGGYRSGRAPQQGSWDYEGGDVWLNDERVNPPHWPFQSLPWTGWGRGRIEIPLTQEGYFFRPPVKIHLKKGMNKMLVRTVSGPWKGDPGDRKWQFCCM
;
A
#
# COMPACT_ATOMS: atom_id res chain seq x y z
N ALA A 1 -14.49 -2.56 -38.04
CA ALA A 1 -13.75 -2.95 -36.85
C ALA A 1 -14.62 -3.79 -35.91
N LEU A 2 -15.76 -3.27 -35.35
CA LEU A 2 -16.58 -4.04 -34.41
C LEU A 2 -17.16 -5.33 -35.01
N ASP A 3 -17.53 -5.35 -36.28
CA ASP A 3 -18.02 -6.55 -36.96
C ASP A 3 -16.96 -7.66 -37.09
N GLU A 4 -15.69 -7.28 -37.08
CA GLU A 4 -14.56 -8.20 -37.17
C GLU A 4 -14.13 -8.68 -35.77
N ILE A 5 -14.27 -7.79 -34.76
CA ILE A 5 -13.78 -8.04 -33.42
C ILE A 5 -14.80 -8.79 -32.56
N ILE A 6 -16.07 -8.38 -32.57
CA ILE A 6 -17.11 -8.98 -31.73
C ILE A 6 -17.22 -10.52 -31.89
N PRO A 7 -17.13 -11.09 -33.12
CA PRO A 7 -17.19 -12.55 -33.30
C PRO A 7 -16.03 -13.32 -32.65
N LEU A 8 -14.91 -12.65 -32.37
CA LEU A 8 -13.75 -13.28 -31.73
C LEU A 8 -13.99 -13.55 -30.23
N PHE A 9 -14.97 -12.91 -29.63
CA PHE A 9 -15.32 -13.05 -28.22
C PHE A 9 -16.62 -13.84 -28.09
N PRO A 10 -16.58 -15.11 -27.65
CA PRO A 10 -17.78 -15.95 -27.53
C PRO A 10 -18.71 -15.51 -26.39
N ASP A 11 -18.14 -14.84 -25.36
CA ASP A 11 -18.90 -14.41 -24.19
C ASP A 11 -19.99 -13.40 -24.54
N PRO A 12 -21.08 -13.37 -23.78
CA PRO A 12 -22.16 -12.41 -23.99
C PRO A 12 -21.76 -10.96 -23.67
N TRP A 13 -20.64 -10.75 -23.01
CA TRP A 13 -20.19 -9.43 -22.57
C TRP A 13 -19.22 -8.80 -23.57
N PHE A 14 -19.36 -7.50 -23.78
CA PHE A 14 -18.44 -6.74 -24.61
C PHE A 14 -18.19 -5.35 -24.01
N HIS A 15 -16.93 -5.10 -23.62
CA HIS A 15 -16.52 -3.83 -23.02
C HIS A 15 -16.20 -2.80 -24.11
N ILE A 16 -16.78 -1.62 -24.01
CA ILE A 16 -16.62 -0.54 -25.02
C ILE A 16 -15.89 0.70 -24.49
N GLY A 17 -15.33 0.64 -23.29
CA GLY A 17 -14.61 1.77 -22.70
C GLY A 17 -15.55 2.83 -22.13
N SER A 18 -15.28 4.08 -22.42
CA SER A 18 -16.05 5.29 -22.09
C SER A 18 -15.49 6.24 -21.03
N ASP A 19 -14.38 5.89 -20.41
CA ASP A 19 -13.75 6.74 -19.41
C ASP A 19 -12.64 7.62 -20.00
N GLU A 20 -12.32 8.71 -19.30
CA GLU A 20 -11.21 9.62 -19.60
C GLU A 20 -11.17 10.15 -21.04
N VAL A 21 -12.29 10.10 -21.74
CA VAL A 21 -12.44 10.55 -23.14
C VAL A 21 -13.53 11.58 -23.26
N GLN A 22 -13.25 12.67 -23.96
CA GLN A 22 -14.26 13.63 -24.38
C GLN A 22 -14.80 13.26 -25.77
N PHE A 23 -16.04 12.84 -25.81
CA PHE A 23 -16.70 12.53 -27.07
C PHE A 23 -17.10 13.83 -27.76
N LYS A 24 -16.69 13.99 -29.04
CA LYS A 24 -17.07 15.15 -29.87
C LYS A 24 -18.51 15.08 -30.33
N MET A 25 -19.09 13.90 -30.42
CA MET A 25 -20.46 13.65 -30.83
C MET A 25 -21.22 13.10 -29.61
N GLU A 26 -22.28 13.78 -29.22
CA GLU A 26 -23.10 13.39 -28.07
C GLU A 26 -23.74 12.00 -28.26
N ASP A 27 -24.12 11.65 -29.48
CA ASP A 27 -24.78 10.41 -29.86
C ASP A 27 -23.80 9.22 -30.01
N PHE A 28 -22.48 9.46 -29.98
CA PHE A 28 -21.49 8.40 -30.25
C PHE A 28 -21.66 7.18 -29.35
N MET A 29 -21.69 7.37 -28.06
CA MET A 29 -21.82 6.26 -27.11
C MET A 29 -23.21 5.60 -27.18
N PRO A 30 -24.33 6.34 -27.23
CA PRO A 30 -25.64 5.76 -27.46
C PRO A 30 -25.72 4.89 -28.72
N GLU A 31 -25.13 5.33 -29.81
CA GLU A 31 -25.09 4.55 -31.06
C GLU A 31 -24.24 3.29 -30.94
N MET A 32 -23.04 3.39 -30.33
CA MET A 32 -22.17 2.24 -30.10
C MET A 32 -22.83 1.17 -29.22
N ILE A 33 -23.52 1.59 -28.17
CA ILE A 33 -24.26 0.68 -27.30
C ILE A 33 -25.36 -0.01 -28.06
N ARG A 34 -26.15 0.72 -28.83
CA ARG A 34 -27.21 0.16 -29.67
C ARG A 34 -26.66 -0.83 -30.68
N TYR A 35 -25.54 -0.49 -31.30
CA TYR A 35 -24.86 -1.34 -32.27
C TYR A 35 -24.39 -2.66 -31.65
N VAL A 36 -23.69 -2.61 -30.52
CA VAL A 36 -23.19 -3.77 -29.82
C VAL A 36 -24.33 -4.68 -29.31
N ARG A 37 -25.39 -4.09 -28.79
CA ARG A 37 -26.61 -4.84 -28.41
C ARG A 37 -27.29 -5.50 -29.62
N GLY A 38 -27.27 -4.85 -30.78
CA GLY A 38 -27.74 -5.43 -32.04
C GLY A 38 -26.94 -6.66 -32.49
N LYS A 39 -25.74 -6.87 -31.94
CA LYS A 39 -24.92 -8.07 -32.13
C LYS A 39 -25.10 -9.11 -31.03
N HIS A 40 -26.19 -9.01 -30.27
CA HIS A 40 -26.52 -9.90 -29.14
C HIS A 40 -25.46 -9.92 -28.04
N LYS A 41 -24.80 -8.79 -27.79
CA LYS A 41 -23.85 -8.62 -26.68
C LYS A 41 -24.42 -7.71 -25.60
N GLU A 42 -24.13 -8.03 -24.37
CA GLU A 42 -24.30 -7.17 -23.22
C GLU A 42 -23.14 -6.15 -23.18
N VAL A 43 -23.47 -4.92 -22.86
CA VAL A 43 -22.48 -3.84 -22.87
C VAL A 43 -21.89 -3.64 -21.49
N VAL A 44 -20.58 -3.54 -21.45
CA VAL A 44 -19.79 -3.16 -20.26
C VAL A 44 -19.12 -1.83 -20.52
N VAL A 45 -19.18 -0.92 -19.56
CA VAL A 45 -18.58 0.43 -19.64
C VAL A 45 -17.81 0.77 -18.38
N TRP A 46 -16.85 1.67 -18.50
CA TRP A 46 -16.18 2.25 -17.35
C TRP A 46 -17.07 3.23 -16.58
N SER A 47 -16.88 3.27 -15.26
CA SER A 47 -17.45 4.30 -14.37
C SER A 47 -16.34 4.76 -13.41
N PRO A 48 -15.98 6.05 -13.36
CA PRO A 48 -16.62 7.17 -14.07
C PRO A 48 -16.40 7.14 -15.58
N GLY A 49 -17.39 7.63 -16.31
CA GLY A 49 -17.40 7.67 -17.75
C GLY A 49 -18.81 7.86 -18.28
N TYR A 50 -19.04 7.55 -19.55
CA TYR A 50 -20.39 7.54 -20.08
C TYR A 50 -21.16 6.30 -19.62
N VAL A 51 -22.11 6.49 -18.75
CA VAL A 51 -22.97 5.41 -18.23
C VAL A 51 -24.39 5.62 -18.75
N PRO A 52 -24.82 4.86 -19.76
CA PRO A 52 -26.04 5.16 -20.52
C PRO A 52 -27.33 4.87 -19.77
N ASP A 53 -27.35 3.78 -19.02
CA ASP A 53 -28.54 3.31 -18.31
C ASP A 53 -28.21 2.17 -17.33
N THR A 54 -29.23 1.67 -16.65
CA THR A 54 -29.12 0.57 -15.69
C THR A 54 -28.93 -0.81 -16.33
N ALA A 55 -29.10 -0.94 -17.65
CA ALA A 55 -28.95 -2.22 -18.34
C ALA A 55 -27.48 -2.55 -18.68
N ALA A 56 -26.61 -1.54 -18.76
CA ALA A 56 -25.18 -1.75 -18.93
C ALA A 56 -24.53 -2.21 -17.62
N VAL A 57 -23.50 -3.05 -17.72
CA VAL A 57 -22.64 -3.35 -16.58
C VAL A 57 -21.60 -2.26 -16.42
N ARG A 58 -21.46 -1.77 -15.20
CA ARG A 58 -20.49 -0.72 -14.85
C ARG A 58 -19.25 -1.33 -14.26
N MET A 59 -18.09 -1.05 -14.82
CA MET A 59 -16.81 -1.32 -14.19
C MET A 59 -16.37 -0.07 -13.42
N CYS A 60 -16.51 -0.13 -12.10
CA CYS A 60 -16.39 1.03 -11.21
C CYS A 60 -14.96 1.15 -10.69
N TRP A 61 -14.18 2.10 -11.24
CA TRP A 61 -12.81 2.37 -10.79
C TRP A 61 -12.66 3.70 -10.05
N GLY A 62 -13.61 4.61 -10.24
CA GLY A 62 -13.61 5.90 -9.57
C GLY A 62 -14.01 5.84 -8.10
N GLU A 63 -13.69 6.88 -7.40
CA GLU A 63 -14.05 7.05 -5.99
C GLU A 63 -15.59 7.05 -5.83
N ASN A 64 -16.09 6.23 -4.92
CA ASN A 64 -17.51 6.05 -4.62
C ASN A 64 -18.38 5.45 -5.74
N GLU A 65 -17.81 5.07 -6.87
CA GLU A 65 -18.59 4.53 -7.99
C GLU A 65 -19.32 3.22 -7.64
N ALA A 66 -18.64 2.32 -6.93
CA ALA A 66 -19.29 1.08 -6.46
C ALA A 66 -20.42 1.37 -5.48
N GLY A 67 -20.19 2.29 -4.53
CA GLY A 67 -21.24 2.75 -3.60
C GLY A 67 -22.40 3.41 -4.32
N HIS A 68 -22.12 4.23 -5.33
CA HIS A 68 -23.14 4.86 -6.15
C HIS A 68 -23.91 3.83 -6.99
N ALA A 69 -23.23 2.79 -7.47
CA ALA A 69 -23.89 1.69 -8.18
C ALA A 69 -24.81 0.87 -7.26
N LEU A 70 -24.50 0.77 -5.97
CA LEU A 70 -25.38 0.15 -4.97
C LEU A 70 -26.70 0.89 -4.81
N ASP A 71 -26.68 2.22 -4.88
CA ASP A 71 -27.87 3.07 -4.72
C ASP A 71 -28.77 3.05 -5.97
N THR A 72 -28.32 2.40 -7.03
CA THR A 72 -29.04 2.23 -8.28
C THR A 72 -29.39 0.76 -8.52
N SER A 73 -30.21 0.47 -9.54
CA SER A 73 -30.47 -0.89 -9.98
C SER A 73 -29.40 -1.45 -10.93
N ALA A 74 -28.30 -0.75 -11.15
CA ALA A 74 -27.25 -1.13 -12.08
C ALA A 74 -26.48 -2.38 -11.62
N ARG A 75 -26.09 -3.21 -12.57
CA ARG A 75 -25.09 -4.26 -12.37
C ARG A 75 -23.71 -3.64 -12.43
N TYR A 76 -22.80 -4.10 -11.59
CA TYR A 76 -21.46 -3.52 -11.54
C TYR A 76 -20.38 -4.53 -11.13
N ILE A 77 -19.15 -4.17 -11.52
CA ILE A 77 -17.90 -4.83 -11.13
C ILE A 77 -17.09 -3.76 -10.41
N ASP A 78 -16.59 -4.07 -9.23
CA ASP A 78 -15.75 -3.17 -8.45
C ASP A 78 -14.28 -3.32 -8.87
N CYS A 79 -13.74 -2.27 -9.48
CA CYS A 79 -12.34 -2.17 -9.87
C CYS A 79 -11.57 -1.22 -8.94
N ASN A 80 -12.25 -0.66 -7.93
CA ASN A 80 -11.68 0.36 -7.08
C ASN A 80 -11.01 -0.26 -5.86
N GLY A 81 -9.75 0.06 -5.66
CA GLY A 81 -9.02 -0.37 -4.49
C GLY A 81 -8.17 -1.62 -4.65
N PHE A 82 -8.14 -2.16 -5.82
CA PHE A 82 -7.33 -3.33 -6.14
C PHE A 82 -6.26 -2.99 -7.20
N TYR A 83 -5.68 -1.80 -7.09
CA TYR A 83 -4.55 -1.37 -7.91
C TYR A 83 -3.26 -1.82 -7.25
N LEU A 84 -2.71 -2.95 -7.70
CA LEU A 84 -1.53 -3.58 -7.08
C LEU A 84 -0.26 -2.78 -7.29
N ASP A 85 -0.19 -2.00 -8.35
CA ASP A 85 0.91 -1.08 -8.66
C ASP A 85 1.02 0.09 -7.67
N TRP A 86 0.02 0.27 -6.82
CA TRP A 86 0.02 1.28 -5.77
C TRP A 86 0.11 0.69 -4.37
N MET A 87 0.25 -0.61 -4.29
CA MET A 87 0.41 -1.34 -3.05
C MET A 87 1.86 -1.78 -2.88
N ASP A 88 2.29 -1.80 -1.66
CA ASP A 88 3.54 -2.41 -1.30
C ASP A 88 3.33 -3.84 -0.78
N SER A 89 4.42 -4.57 -0.66
CA SER A 89 4.37 -5.96 -0.20
C SER A 89 3.94 -6.11 1.25
N GLN A 90 4.07 -5.08 2.07
CA GLN A 90 3.67 -5.12 3.48
C GLN A 90 2.21 -4.74 3.68
N THR A 91 1.75 -3.67 3.03
CA THR A 91 0.38 -3.20 3.21
C THR A 91 -0.59 -3.84 2.22
N GLY A 92 -0.13 -4.29 1.07
CA GLY A 92 -0.99 -4.83 0.02
C GLY A 92 -1.81 -6.02 0.47
N VAL A 93 -1.19 -7.01 1.10
CA VAL A 93 -1.91 -8.21 1.57
C VAL A 93 -2.94 -7.89 2.65
N PRO A 94 -2.60 -7.19 3.76
CA PRO A 94 -3.62 -6.77 4.73
C PRO A 94 -4.72 -5.92 4.11
N GLN A 95 -4.37 -5.00 3.24
CA GLN A 95 -5.33 -4.13 2.56
C GLN A 95 -6.35 -4.93 1.74
N VAL A 96 -5.88 -5.81 0.86
CA VAL A 96 -6.76 -6.66 0.05
C VAL A 96 -7.57 -7.61 0.92
N PHE A 97 -6.97 -8.16 1.99
CA PHE A 97 -7.66 -9.08 2.89
C PHE A 97 -8.81 -8.44 3.64
N PHE A 98 -8.67 -7.21 4.10
CA PHE A 98 -9.71 -6.51 4.87
C PHE A 98 -10.63 -5.65 4.00
N GLN A 99 -10.36 -5.55 2.71
CA GLN A 99 -11.26 -4.85 1.81
C GLN A 99 -12.51 -5.66 1.52
N GLN A 100 -13.64 -4.97 1.41
CA GLN A 100 -14.90 -5.57 1.03
C GLN A 100 -15.16 -5.33 -0.47
N PRO A 101 -14.98 -6.35 -1.32
CA PRO A 101 -15.28 -6.22 -2.74
C PRO A 101 -16.71 -5.79 -2.98
N CYS A 102 -16.95 -4.97 -3.97
CA CYS A 102 -18.25 -4.42 -4.31
C CYS A 102 -18.94 -3.64 -3.18
N GLU A 103 -18.24 -3.35 -2.08
CA GLU A 103 -18.82 -2.74 -0.88
C GLU A 103 -19.99 -3.51 -0.24
N VAL A 104 -20.13 -4.79 -0.57
CA VAL A 104 -21.14 -5.69 0.00
C VAL A 104 -20.49 -6.92 0.63
N PRO A 105 -21.12 -7.51 1.66
CA PRO A 105 -20.57 -8.71 2.31
C PRO A 105 -20.46 -9.91 1.39
N ARG A 106 -21.32 -9.99 0.39
CA ARG A 106 -21.35 -11.06 -0.61
C ARG A 106 -21.93 -10.53 -1.90
N GLY A 107 -21.37 -10.97 -3.03
CA GLY A 107 -21.89 -10.66 -4.35
C GLY A 107 -23.28 -11.22 -4.60
N ASP A 108 -24.00 -10.61 -5.51
CA ASP A 108 -25.34 -10.98 -5.95
C ASP A 108 -25.50 -10.77 -7.47
N ALA A 109 -26.74 -10.78 -7.96
CA ALA A 109 -27.03 -10.57 -9.39
C ALA A 109 -26.65 -9.17 -9.91
N ARG A 110 -26.39 -8.20 -9.02
CA ARG A 110 -25.96 -6.84 -9.35
C ARG A 110 -24.49 -6.61 -9.04
N ALA A 111 -24.05 -6.98 -7.85
CA ALA A 111 -22.65 -6.94 -7.41
C ALA A 111 -21.92 -8.17 -7.95
N LEU A 112 -21.48 -8.10 -9.20
CA LEU A 112 -20.99 -9.25 -9.96
C LEU A 112 -19.62 -9.74 -9.51
N GLY A 113 -18.83 -8.89 -8.86
CA GLY A 113 -17.50 -9.20 -8.38
C GLY A 113 -16.54 -8.02 -8.54
N SER A 114 -15.25 -8.31 -8.48
CA SER A 114 -14.21 -7.29 -8.59
C SER A 114 -13.10 -7.72 -9.54
N ILE A 115 -12.34 -6.74 -9.97
CA ILE A 115 -11.11 -6.93 -10.75
C ILE A 115 -9.98 -6.24 -10.01
N PHE A 116 -8.84 -6.88 -9.90
CA PHE A 116 -7.60 -6.20 -9.58
C PHE A 116 -6.83 -5.86 -10.85
N CYS A 117 -6.01 -4.84 -10.80
CA CYS A 117 -5.21 -4.39 -11.92
C CYS A 117 -3.78 -4.06 -11.52
N VAL A 118 -2.89 -4.15 -12.48
CA VAL A 118 -1.50 -3.72 -12.40
C VAL A 118 -1.24 -2.82 -13.60
N TRP A 119 -1.08 -1.53 -13.34
CA TRP A 119 -0.74 -0.54 -14.36
C TRP A 119 0.74 -0.22 -14.26
N THR A 120 1.51 -0.75 -15.18
CA THR A 120 2.96 -0.53 -15.21
C THR A 120 3.28 0.80 -15.88
N ASP A 121 2.88 1.90 -15.27
CA ASP A 121 3.15 3.24 -15.78
C ASP A 121 4.62 3.64 -15.66
N GLY A 122 5.37 2.94 -14.85
CA GLY A 122 6.82 3.07 -14.74
C GLY A 122 7.56 2.27 -15.81
N ALA A 123 8.81 2.65 -16.07
CA ALA A 123 9.68 1.89 -16.96
C ALA A 123 10.22 0.65 -16.23
N LEU A 124 9.74 -0.52 -16.57
CA LEU A 124 10.24 -1.80 -16.08
C LEU A 124 11.19 -2.44 -17.07
N GLY A 125 12.30 -2.95 -16.60
CA GLY A 125 13.33 -3.58 -17.43
C GLY A 125 12.95 -4.96 -17.95
N SER A 126 12.03 -5.66 -17.27
CA SER A 126 11.55 -6.99 -17.66
C SER A 126 10.26 -7.37 -16.91
N GLU A 127 9.57 -8.41 -17.39
CA GLU A 127 8.42 -8.98 -16.69
C GLU A 127 8.77 -9.52 -15.29
N GLN A 128 9.97 -10.06 -15.13
CA GLN A 128 10.45 -10.51 -13.84
C GLN A 128 10.51 -9.34 -12.83
N ARG A 129 10.94 -8.17 -13.27
CA ARG A 129 11.00 -6.97 -12.43
C ARG A 129 9.62 -6.54 -11.93
N LEU A 130 8.58 -6.77 -12.72
CA LEU A 130 7.20 -6.55 -12.26
C LEU A 130 6.89 -7.41 -11.04
N LEU A 131 7.21 -8.69 -11.10
CA LEU A 131 6.95 -9.63 -10.00
C LEU A 131 7.82 -9.37 -8.75
N GLU A 132 9.01 -8.79 -8.95
CA GLU A 132 9.90 -8.41 -7.86
C GLU A 132 9.48 -7.10 -7.19
N GLN A 133 8.90 -6.18 -7.94
CA GLN A 133 8.58 -4.84 -7.48
C GLN A 133 7.17 -4.71 -6.91
N TYR A 134 6.23 -5.44 -7.47
CA TYR A 134 4.82 -5.41 -7.02
C TYR A 134 4.48 -6.66 -6.19
N PRO A 135 3.61 -6.54 -5.21
CA PRO A 135 3.14 -7.69 -4.42
C PRO A 135 2.15 -8.56 -5.21
N PHE A 136 2.50 -8.91 -6.44
CA PHE A 136 1.60 -9.53 -7.40
C PHE A 136 1.00 -10.83 -6.86
N TYR A 137 1.81 -11.86 -6.70
CA TYR A 137 1.32 -13.18 -6.28
C TYR A 137 0.69 -13.18 -4.88
N PRO A 138 1.30 -12.58 -3.84
CA PRO A 138 0.64 -12.54 -2.55
C PRO A 138 -0.72 -11.84 -2.61
N CYS A 139 -0.85 -10.74 -3.34
CA CYS A 139 -2.12 -10.03 -3.45
C CYS A 139 -3.14 -10.74 -4.33
N VAL A 140 -2.73 -11.43 -5.41
CA VAL A 140 -3.63 -12.24 -6.23
C VAL A 140 -4.28 -13.35 -5.41
N LEU A 141 -3.49 -14.08 -4.63
CA LEU A 141 -4.02 -15.14 -3.76
C LEU A 141 -4.95 -14.58 -2.68
N THR A 142 -4.58 -13.43 -2.13
CA THR A 142 -5.43 -12.74 -1.16
C THR A 142 -6.75 -12.26 -1.77
N PHE A 143 -6.68 -11.71 -2.97
CA PHE A 143 -7.85 -11.30 -3.73
C PHE A 143 -8.76 -12.49 -4.03
N ALA A 144 -8.20 -13.60 -4.50
CA ALA A 144 -8.95 -14.83 -4.76
C ALA A 144 -9.68 -15.32 -3.50
N GLU A 145 -9.03 -15.32 -2.35
CA GLU A 145 -9.65 -15.65 -1.05
C GLU A 145 -10.85 -14.73 -0.76
N ARG A 146 -10.68 -13.41 -0.98
CA ARG A 146 -11.74 -12.44 -0.68
C ARG A 146 -12.92 -12.54 -1.63
N ILE A 147 -12.66 -12.69 -2.91
CA ILE A 147 -13.73 -12.86 -3.91
C ILE A 147 -14.51 -14.13 -3.66
N TRP A 148 -13.84 -15.21 -3.28
CA TRP A 148 -14.50 -16.49 -3.02
C TRP A 148 -15.32 -16.49 -1.73
N ARG A 149 -14.77 -15.98 -0.64
CA ARG A 149 -15.39 -16.02 0.70
C ARG A 149 -16.29 -14.82 1.00
N GLY A 150 -16.10 -13.72 0.31
CA GLY A 150 -16.70 -12.44 0.67
C GLY A 150 -16.02 -11.83 1.91
N SER A 151 -16.54 -10.71 2.38
CA SER A 151 -16.09 -10.02 3.58
C SER A 151 -17.29 -9.48 4.35
N ARG A 152 -17.42 -9.85 5.62
CA ARG A 152 -18.52 -9.37 6.47
C ARG A 152 -18.35 -7.92 6.88
N GLU A 153 -17.13 -7.46 7.02
CA GLU A 153 -16.81 -6.14 7.54
C GLU A 153 -15.94 -5.36 6.57
N LYS A 154 -16.26 -4.10 6.45
CA LYS A 154 -15.46 -3.14 5.70
C LYS A 154 -14.49 -2.47 6.66
N ARG A 155 -13.26 -2.94 6.67
CA ARG A 155 -12.19 -2.35 7.46
C ARG A 155 -11.54 -1.21 6.70
N ARG A 156 -11.67 -0.01 7.22
CA ARG A 156 -11.07 1.19 6.59
C ARG A 156 -9.70 1.56 7.13
N ASP A 157 -9.31 0.98 8.23
CA ASP A 157 -8.01 1.19 8.88
C ASP A 157 -6.99 0.07 8.59
N CYS A 158 -7.37 -0.90 7.78
CA CYS A 158 -6.56 -2.06 7.45
C CYS A 158 -5.21 -1.75 6.78
N MET A 159 -5.10 -0.60 6.19
CA MET A 159 -3.84 -0.16 5.58
C MET A 159 -2.81 0.30 6.59
N ALA A 160 -3.25 0.72 7.75
CA ALA A 160 -2.38 1.27 8.77
C ALA A 160 -2.03 0.25 9.86
N ARG A 161 -2.83 -0.79 9.99
CA ARG A 161 -2.61 -1.82 11.00
C ARG A 161 -3.37 -3.11 10.69
N ILE A 162 -2.77 -4.20 11.08
CA ILE A 162 -3.45 -5.47 11.26
C ILE A 162 -4.32 -5.38 12.54
N PRO A 163 -5.47 -6.05 12.62
CA PRO A 163 -6.28 -6.08 13.84
C PRO A 163 -5.52 -6.56 15.06
N SER A 164 -5.96 -6.13 16.23
CA SER A 164 -5.34 -6.51 17.51
C SER A 164 -5.28 -8.01 17.71
N LYS A 165 -4.16 -8.50 18.17
CA LYS A 165 -3.91 -9.92 18.43
C LYS A 165 -4.99 -10.52 19.34
N GLY A 166 -5.50 -11.67 18.95
CA GLY A 166 -6.55 -12.40 19.68
C GLY A 166 -7.99 -12.05 19.27
N THR A 167 -8.21 -10.98 18.47
CA THR A 167 -9.52 -10.72 17.89
C THR A 167 -9.87 -11.76 16.81
N GLU A 168 -11.15 -11.91 16.48
CA GLU A 168 -11.56 -12.86 15.43
C GLU A 168 -11.03 -12.47 14.06
N GLU A 169 -10.95 -11.17 13.77
CA GLU A 169 -10.37 -10.65 12.53
C GLU A 169 -8.87 -10.95 12.45
N TRP A 170 -8.14 -10.78 13.56
CA TRP A 170 -6.73 -11.15 13.63
C TRP A 170 -6.55 -12.65 13.40
N LYS A 171 -7.34 -13.49 14.06
CA LYS A 171 -7.27 -14.96 13.91
C LYS A 171 -7.53 -15.37 12.46
N ALA A 172 -8.53 -14.73 11.82
CA ALA A 172 -8.84 -14.99 10.41
C ALA A 172 -7.70 -14.58 9.49
N PHE A 173 -7.07 -13.44 9.76
CA PHE A 173 -5.92 -12.97 9.00
C PHE A 173 -4.70 -13.88 9.22
N ALA A 174 -4.34 -14.19 10.45
CA ALA A 174 -3.22 -15.04 10.77
C ALA A 174 -3.37 -16.47 10.22
N GLU A 175 -4.59 -17.00 10.19
CA GLU A 175 -4.88 -18.28 9.55
C GLU A 175 -4.67 -18.23 8.05
N PHE A 176 -5.19 -17.19 7.40
CA PHE A 176 -4.98 -16.96 5.99
C PHE A 176 -3.51 -16.76 5.65
N GLU A 177 -2.80 -15.95 6.43
CA GLU A 177 -1.38 -15.66 6.25
C GLU A 177 -0.53 -16.94 6.28
N ARG A 178 -0.79 -17.86 7.21
CA ARG A 178 -0.10 -19.17 7.24
C ARG A 178 -0.34 -19.96 5.95
N ARG A 179 -1.56 -19.94 5.40
CA ARG A 179 -1.83 -20.59 4.10
C ARG A 179 -1.11 -19.87 2.96
N LEU A 180 -1.07 -18.55 2.99
CA LEU A 180 -0.37 -17.75 1.99
C LEU A 180 1.12 -18.08 1.96
N VAL A 181 1.75 -18.14 3.13
CA VAL A 181 3.16 -18.52 3.27
C VAL A 181 3.39 -19.97 2.86
N TYR A 182 2.49 -20.88 3.22
CA TYR A 182 2.54 -22.25 2.72
C TYR A 182 2.52 -22.32 1.19
N HIS A 183 1.65 -21.54 0.54
CA HIS A 183 1.63 -21.45 -0.93
C HIS A 183 2.95 -20.92 -1.48
N ARG A 184 3.50 -19.86 -0.89
CA ARG A 184 4.81 -19.33 -1.26
C ARG A 184 5.88 -20.43 -1.27
N ASP A 185 5.96 -21.17 -0.19
CA ASP A 185 7.06 -22.11 0.05
C ASP A 185 6.91 -23.41 -0.74
N HIS A 186 5.71 -23.74 -1.24
CA HIS A 186 5.44 -25.00 -1.95
C HIS A 186 5.14 -24.83 -3.44
N TYR A 187 4.42 -23.78 -3.81
CA TYR A 187 3.97 -23.63 -5.20
C TYR A 187 4.63 -22.48 -5.95
N PHE A 188 5.29 -21.59 -5.25
CA PHE A 188 5.98 -20.43 -5.84
C PHE A 188 7.50 -20.49 -5.64
N VAL A 189 8.06 -21.66 -5.42
CA VAL A 189 9.51 -21.85 -5.25
C VAL A 189 10.25 -21.33 -6.48
N GLY A 190 11.18 -20.39 -6.25
CA GLY A 190 11.96 -19.77 -7.34
C GLY A 190 11.22 -18.68 -8.14
N ILE A 191 10.00 -18.36 -7.74
CA ILE A 191 9.23 -17.24 -8.31
C ILE A 191 9.23 -16.10 -7.30
N PRO A 192 9.41 -14.84 -7.72
CA PRO A 192 9.34 -13.71 -6.80
C PRO A 192 7.99 -13.67 -6.06
N PHE A 193 8.06 -13.72 -4.75
CA PHE A 193 6.89 -13.70 -3.87
C PHE A 193 7.26 -12.90 -2.62
N ALA A 194 7.21 -11.59 -2.76
CA ALA A 194 7.68 -10.67 -1.74
C ALA A 194 6.66 -10.58 -0.58
N TYR A 195 6.71 -11.53 0.34
CA TYR A 195 5.88 -11.54 1.52
C TYR A 195 6.53 -12.27 2.70
N VAL A 196 6.42 -11.68 3.87
CA VAL A 196 6.76 -12.28 5.17
C VAL A 196 5.56 -12.21 6.10
N GLU A 197 5.51 -13.09 7.08
CA GLU A 197 4.44 -13.09 8.08
C GLU A 197 4.44 -11.78 8.88
N GLN A 198 3.28 -11.20 9.07
CA GLN A 198 3.10 -9.91 9.72
C GLN A 198 2.16 -9.94 10.92
N ALA A 199 1.33 -10.97 11.04
CA ALA A 199 0.31 -11.05 12.09
C ALA A 199 0.88 -10.93 13.50
N ASP A 200 2.08 -11.41 13.71
CA ASP A 200 2.78 -11.39 15.00
C ASP A 200 3.86 -10.29 15.11
N MET A 201 3.97 -9.39 14.12
CA MET A 201 4.90 -8.26 14.20
C MET A 201 4.37 -7.19 15.13
N GLU A 202 5.04 -6.96 16.22
CA GLU A 202 4.69 -5.95 17.22
C GLU A 202 5.76 -4.88 17.31
N TRP A 203 5.32 -3.62 17.43
CA TRP A 203 6.20 -2.49 17.61
C TRP A 203 5.83 -1.68 18.84
N ARG A 204 6.84 -1.24 19.57
CA ARG A 204 6.70 -0.23 20.61
C ARG A 204 7.14 1.10 20.03
N LEU A 205 6.29 2.12 20.13
CA LEU A 205 6.56 3.46 19.59
C LEU A 205 6.74 4.47 20.72
N ILE A 206 7.68 5.38 20.56
CA ILE A 206 7.87 6.49 21.49
C ILE A 206 8.21 7.77 20.74
N GLY A 207 7.69 8.90 21.23
CA GLY A 207 7.90 10.22 20.68
C GLY A 207 6.64 11.08 20.76
N PRO A 208 6.65 12.26 20.12
CA PRO A 208 7.80 12.85 19.44
C PRO A 208 8.81 13.47 20.42
N PHE A 209 10.07 13.33 20.13
CA PHE A 209 11.13 14.10 20.75
C PHE A 209 11.36 15.35 19.91
N ASP A 210 11.43 16.51 20.54
CA ASP A 210 11.71 17.76 19.81
C ASP A 210 13.18 17.79 19.39
N HIS A 211 13.43 17.75 18.11
CA HIS A 211 14.77 17.82 17.53
C HIS A 211 15.20 19.27 17.18
N HIS A 212 14.40 20.27 17.55
CA HIS A 212 14.70 21.68 17.32
C HIS A 212 15.09 22.04 15.87
N GLY A 213 14.50 21.33 14.90
CA GLY A 213 14.81 21.47 13.46
C GLY A 213 16.11 20.80 13.01
N GLN A 214 16.77 20.04 13.87
CA GLN A 214 17.99 19.27 13.54
C GLN A 214 17.63 17.79 13.36
N ASN A 215 17.53 17.37 12.12
CA ASN A 215 17.05 16.02 11.77
C ASN A 215 18.02 14.90 12.18
N ASP A 216 19.26 15.21 12.45
CA ASP A 216 20.32 14.30 12.91
C ASP A 216 20.51 14.28 14.44
N PHE A 217 19.66 15.02 15.17
CA PHE A 217 19.74 15.09 16.62
C PHE A 217 19.50 13.72 17.26
N SER A 218 20.41 13.30 18.13
CA SER A 218 20.38 12.00 18.80
C SER A 218 19.75 12.10 20.19
N PHE A 219 18.91 11.14 20.54
CA PHE A 219 18.23 11.08 21.83
C PHE A 219 18.62 9.81 22.60
N ASP A 220 18.29 9.80 23.88
CA ASP A 220 18.57 8.69 24.80
C ASP A 220 18.19 7.30 24.30
N PRO A 221 17.06 7.09 23.58
CA PRO A 221 16.71 5.74 23.07
C PRO A 221 17.79 5.08 22.20
N GLU A 222 18.65 5.87 21.57
CA GLU A 222 19.78 5.34 20.77
C GLU A 222 20.89 4.77 21.62
N ARG A 223 20.96 5.16 22.89
CA ARG A 223 22.04 4.78 23.80
C ARG A 223 21.58 3.70 24.79
N ILE A 224 20.36 3.88 25.32
CA ILE A 224 19.81 2.99 26.32
C ILE A 224 18.29 2.95 26.23
N ILE A 225 17.74 1.76 26.19
CA ILE A 225 16.30 1.56 26.25
C ILE A 225 15.85 1.62 27.71
N LYS A 226 15.04 2.62 28.03
CA LYS A 226 14.38 2.81 29.34
C LYS A 226 12.86 2.70 29.13
N GLU A 227 12.12 2.40 30.19
CA GLU A 227 10.65 2.38 30.13
C GLU A 227 10.02 3.77 29.89
N ALA A 228 10.74 4.82 30.29
CA ALA A 228 10.31 6.19 30.12
C ALA A 228 11.51 7.15 30.02
N TYR A 229 11.26 8.28 29.35
CA TYR A 229 12.25 9.35 29.20
C TYR A 229 11.64 10.66 29.62
N ALA A 230 12.35 11.39 30.49
CA ALA A 230 12.00 12.77 30.80
C ALA A 230 12.47 13.67 29.66
N VAL A 231 11.56 14.46 29.10
CA VAL A 231 11.82 15.38 28.01
C VAL A 231 11.15 16.71 28.37
N ASN A 232 11.95 17.71 28.71
CA ASN A 232 11.45 18.96 29.25
C ASN A 232 10.51 18.69 30.45
N ASP A 233 9.30 19.24 30.43
CA ASP A 233 8.30 19.08 31.50
C ASP A 233 7.39 17.87 31.29
N THR A 234 7.73 16.96 30.38
CA THR A 234 6.93 15.77 30.05
C THR A 234 7.69 14.48 30.23
N VAL A 235 6.97 13.38 30.39
CA VAL A 235 7.52 12.04 30.44
C VAL A 235 6.98 11.25 29.28
N LEU A 236 7.83 10.92 28.31
CA LEU A 236 7.50 10.04 27.21
C LEU A 236 7.63 8.59 27.65
N ARG A 237 6.66 7.77 27.24
CA ARG A 237 6.64 6.33 27.49
C ARG A 237 6.41 5.57 26.19
N TRP A 238 6.98 4.38 26.13
CA TRP A 238 6.72 3.46 25.03
C TRP A 238 5.25 3.08 25.00
N GLN A 239 4.67 3.12 23.83
CA GLN A 239 3.32 2.65 23.55
C GLN A 239 3.39 1.43 22.68
N SER A 240 2.89 0.31 23.16
CA SER A 240 2.75 -0.89 22.37
C SER A 240 1.66 -0.68 21.32
N ARG A 241 1.94 -1.10 20.12
CA ARG A 241 1.01 -1.14 19.00
C ARG A 241 0.85 -2.59 18.60
N GLU A 242 -0.29 -3.13 18.91
CA GLU A 242 -0.63 -4.48 18.52
C GLU A 242 -0.71 -4.57 17.01
N ALA A 243 -0.06 -5.56 16.44
CA ALA A 243 -0.13 -5.94 15.04
C ALA A 243 -0.03 -4.77 14.05
N CYS A 244 1.06 -4.05 14.10
CA CYS A 244 1.35 -3.02 13.09
C CYS A 244 1.84 -3.63 11.76
N GLY A 245 2.25 -4.89 11.78
CA GLY A 245 2.80 -5.55 10.60
C GLY A 245 4.14 -4.99 10.16
N GLY A 246 4.52 -5.22 8.92
CA GLY A 246 5.78 -4.76 8.33
C GLY A 246 5.78 -3.29 7.93
N ALA A 247 4.65 -2.62 7.87
CA ALA A 247 4.55 -1.19 7.57
C ALA A 247 3.97 -0.44 8.76
N VAL A 248 4.78 0.43 9.36
CA VAL A 248 4.40 1.22 10.52
C VAL A 248 4.19 2.67 10.11
N GLN A 249 2.96 3.10 10.18
CA GLN A 249 2.58 4.45 9.87
C GLN A 249 2.43 5.26 11.15
N ILE A 250 3.38 6.13 11.42
CA ILE A 250 3.43 6.92 12.64
C ILE A 250 2.45 8.09 12.53
N ARG A 251 2.45 8.75 11.40
CA ARG A 251 1.50 9.79 11.05
C ARG A 251 1.34 9.88 9.54
N SER A 252 0.11 9.99 9.09
CA SER A 252 -0.17 10.44 7.74
C SER A 252 -1.31 11.44 7.78
N LEU A 253 -1.09 12.58 7.20
CA LEU A 253 -2.08 13.63 6.98
C LEU A 253 -2.62 13.59 5.57
N TYR A 254 -2.30 12.52 4.87
CA TYR A 254 -2.47 12.39 3.46
C TYR A 254 -3.59 11.42 3.12
N ASP A 255 -4.40 11.81 2.20
CA ASP A 255 -5.37 10.95 1.55
C ASP A 255 -4.66 10.18 0.45
N MET A 256 -4.50 8.89 0.64
CA MET A 256 -3.84 8.07 -0.35
C MET A 256 -4.75 7.90 -1.57
N PHE A 257 -4.13 7.87 -2.71
CA PHE A 257 -4.82 7.85 -3.97
C PHE A 257 -5.72 6.61 -4.16
N ASN A 258 -6.76 6.74 -4.90
CA ASN A 258 -7.73 5.69 -5.25
C ASN A 258 -8.53 5.10 -4.09
N ALA A 259 -8.54 3.81 -3.99
CA ALA A 259 -9.20 3.06 -2.96
C ALA A 259 -8.93 3.61 -1.59
N HIS A 260 -7.79 4.18 -1.48
CA HIS A 260 -7.28 4.74 -0.29
C HIS A 260 -7.88 6.11 -0.01
N ARG A 261 -8.32 6.82 -1.02
CA ARG A 261 -9.00 8.11 -0.87
C ARG A 261 -10.24 8.04 -0.01
N LYS A 262 -11.01 6.98 -0.17
CA LYS A 262 -12.20 6.75 0.65
C LYS A 262 -11.88 6.50 2.11
N VAL A 263 -10.69 6.01 2.35
CA VAL A 263 -10.29 5.47 3.64
C VAL A 263 -9.46 6.46 4.43
N LEU A 264 -8.65 7.26 3.74
CA LEU A 264 -7.55 7.98 4.35
C LEU A 264 -7.64 9.48 4.10
N ARG A 265 -8.84 10.03 4.08
CA ARG A 265 -9.00 11.49 4.10
C ARG A 265 -8.41 12.08 5.38
N PRO A 266 -7.88 13.29 5.31
CA PRO A 266 -7.50 14.02 6.51
C PRO A 266 -8.61 13.91 7.54
N GLY A 267 -8.28 13.44 8.76
CA GLY A 267 -9.25 13.18 9.80
C GLY A 267 -9.85 11.76 9.85
N HIS A 268 -9.64 10.93 8.84
CA HIS A 268 -10.02 9.52 8.87
C HIS A 268 -8.84 8.59 9.12
N TRP A 269 -7.67 9.16 9.27
CA TRP A 269 -6.49 8.39 9.60
C TRP A 269 -6.66 7.70 10.95
N PRO A 270 -6.21 6.46 11.09
CA PRO A 270 -6.36 5.74 12.34
C PRO A 270 -5.82 6.56 13.49
N THR A 271 -6.69 6.90 14.41
CA THR A 271 -6.38 7.68 15.62
C THR A 271 -5.30 7.06 16.49
N LEU A 272 -4.99 5.80 16.27
CA LEU A 272 -3.89 5.09 16.91
C LEU A 272 -2.54 5.77 16.80
N MET A 273 -2.28 6.43 15.70
CA MET A 273 -1.01 7.09 15.45
C MET A 273 -0.99 8.50 16.03
N SER A 274 -2.11 9.18 16.01
CA SER A 274 -2.24 10.55 16.50
C SER A 274 -1.84 10.72 17.96
N PRO A 275 -2.21 9.82 18.90
CA PRO A 275 -1.79 9.95 20.29
C PRO A 275 -0.30 9.80 20.52
N VAL A 276 0.41 9.12 19.61
CA VAL A 276 1.85 8.90 19.77
C VAL A 276 2.66 10.09 19.30
N VAL A 277 2.21 10.75 18.25
CA VAL A 277 3.11 11.62 17.49
C VAL A 277 2.69 13.07 17.44
N GLY A 278 1.49 13.44 17.83
CA GLY A 278 1.04 14.82 17.68
C GLY A 278 1.15 15.33 16.24
N THR A 279 1.10 16.65 16.05
CA THR A 279 1.13 17.31 14.74
C THR A 279 2.43 18.05 14.43
N GLY A 280 3.34 18.15 15.39
CA GLY A 280 4.60 18.89 15.26
C GLY A 280 5.72 18.12 14.59
N PRO A 281 6.78 18.81 14.20
CA PRO A 281 8.02 18.19 13.81
C PRO A 281 8.65 17.45 15.00
N GLY A 282 9.44 16.42 14.73
CA GLY A 282 10.11 15.69 15.82
C GLY A 282 10.70 14.36 15.36
N THR A 283 11.25 13.67 16.34
CA THR A 283 11.83 12.33 16.16
C THR A 283 10.98 11.32 16.92
N CYS A 284 10.63 10.24 16.27
CA CYS A 284 10.04 9.05 16.89
C CYS A 284 10.96 7.86 16.79
N TYR A 285 10.86 6.99 17.78
CA TYR A 285 11.52 5.70 17.76
C TYR A 285 10.50 4.58 17.74
N ALA A 286 10.85 3.52 17.03
CA ALA A 286 10.12 2.27 17.03
C ALA A 286 11.07 1.13 17.45
N LEU A 287 10.61 0.27 18.32
CA LEU A 287 11.38 -0.83 18.87
C LEU A 287 10.63 -2.13 18.64
N THR A 288 11.32 -3.12 18.10
CA THR A 288 10.85 -4.50 18.04
C THR A 288 11.97 -5.49 18.38
N TYR A 289 11.58 -6.73 18.60
CA TYR A 289 12.51 -7.83 18.83
C TYR A 289 12.22 -8.95 17.83
N ILE A 290 13.26 -9.41 17.17
CA ILE A 290 13.22 -10.47 16.15
C ILE A 290 13.86 -11.71 16.74
N GLU A 291 13.11 -12.79 16.85
CA GLU A 291 13.65 -14.08 17.25
C GLU A 291 14.23 -14.81 16.03
N SER A 292 15.47 -15.25 16.14
CA SER A 292 16.12 -16.09 15.12
C SER A 292 16.47 -17.46 15.72
N PRO A 293 16.10 -18.56 15.07
CA PRO A 293 16.41 -19.90 15.56
C PRO A 293 17.90 -20.24 15.47
N VAL A 294 18.65 -19.56 14.62
CA VAL A 294 20.07 -19.78 14.34
C VAL A 294 20.79 -18.45 14.10
N ASP A 295 22.13 -18.48 14.17
CA ASP A 295 22.93 -17.40 13.60
C ASP A 295 22.82 -17.44 12.08
N GLN A 296 22.41 -16.34 11.47
CA GLN A 296 22.20 -16.30 10.02
C GLN A 296 22.30 -14.89 9.44
N GLU A 297 22.69 -14.83 8.17
CA GLU A 297 22.52 -13.62 7.36
C GLU A 297 21.14 -13.63 6.69
N VAL A 298 20.47 -12.49 6.75
CA VAL A 298 19.19 -12.27 6.06
C VAL A 298 19.22 -10.96 5.30
N TRP A 299 18.31 -10.80 4.37
CA TRP A 299 18.09 -9.54 3.68
C TRP A 299 17.03 -8.71 4.41
N LEU A 300 17.40 -7.50 4.76
CA LEU A 300 16.47 -6.51 5.31
C LEU A 300 16.03 -5.58 4.20
N MET A 301 14.74 -5.57 3.90
CA MET A 301 14.10 -4.51 3.12
C MET A 301 13.57 -3.46 4.10
N PHE A 302 14.18 -2.29 4.06
CA PHE A 302 13.85 -1.22 5.00
C PHE A 302 13.75 0.11 4.28
N GLY A 303 12.76 0.92 4.61
CA GLY A 303 12.57 2.24 4.08
C GLY A 303 11.93 3.19 5.07
N LEU A 304 12.37 4.42 5.05
CA LEU A 304 11.86 5.52 5.87
C LEU A 304 11.07 6.50 5.00
N ASN A 305 10.06 7.15 5.59
CA ASN A 305 9.33 8.30 5.06
C ASN A 305 9.02 8.22 3.56
N GLY A 306 8.38 7.15 3.17
CA GLY A 306 8.21 6.81 1.78
C GLY A 306 7.75 7.93 0.88
N MET A 307 8.35 7.93 -0.27
CA MET A 307 7.88 8.69 -1.39
C MET A 307 6.56 8.11 -1.85
N TRP A 308 5.53 8.87 -1.71
CA TRP A 308 4.27 8.56 -2.30
C TRP A 308 4.21 9.18 -3.69
N GLY A 309 4.10 8.41 -4.70
CA GLY A 309 4.16 8.95 -6.02
C GLY A 309 3.31 8.27 -7.01
N HIS A 310 2.06 8.53 -7.09
CA HIS A 310 1.37 8.13 -8.29
C HIS A 310 1.01 9.33 -9.16
N SER A 311 0.40 10.33 -8.74
CA SER A 311 -0.05 11.39 -9.61
C SER A 311 0.58 12.73 -9.30
N GLY A 312 1.30 13.19 -10.27
CA GLY A 312 1.67 14.57 -10.52
C GLY A 312 1.73 15.54 -9.35
N GLY A 313 2.78 15.53 -8.61
CA GLY A 313 3.02 16.50 -7.55
C GLY A 313 3.54 15.89 -6.26
N TYR A 314 3.19 14.68 -5.98
CA TYR A 314 3.59 14.00 -4.74
C TYR A 314 4.88 13.20 -4.88
N ARG A 315 5.48 13.26 -6.03
CA ARG A 315 6.76 12.64 -6.36
C ARG A 315 7.94 13.54 -6.00
N SER A 316 7.79 14.31 -4.96
CA SER A 316 8.86 15.14 -4.45
C SER A 316 9.97 14.32 -3.82
N GLY A 317 10.00 13.02 -4.09
CA GLY A 317 11.01 12.19 -3.58
C GLY A 317 12.38 12.62 -4.04
N ARG A 318 13.09 13.23 -3.15
CA ARG A 318 14.51 13.28 -3.28
C ARG A 318 15.04 11.91 -2.91
N ALA A 319 15.85 11.34 -3.78
CA ALA A 319 16.58 10.14 -3.42
C ALA A 319 17.39 10.41 -2.15
N PRO A 320 17.49 9.45 -1.24
CA PRO A 320 18.39 9.57 -0.12
C PRO A 320 19.81 9.86 -0.59
N GLN A 321 20.53 10.66 0.16
CA GLN A 321 21.96 10.82 -0.09
C GLN A 321 22.69 9.51 0.22
N GLN A 322 23.81 9.28 -0.45
CA GLN A 322 24.65 8.12 -0.12
C GLN A 322 25.03 8.14 1.35
N GLY A 323 24.87 7.00 2.02
CA GLY A 323 25.13 6.89 3.45
C GLY A 323 23.96 7.32 4.35
N SER A 324 22.80 7.67 3.80
CA SER A 324 21.59 8.02 4.54
C SER A 324 20.43 7.10 4.14
N TRP A 325 19.55 6.79 5.09
CA TRP A 325 18.36 5.98 4.84
C TRP A 325 17.23 6.77 4.17
N ASP A 326 17.14 8.05 4.47
CA ASP A 326 16.14 8.94 3.90
C ASP A 326 16.69 10.37 3.74
N TYR A 327 16.03 11.15 2.91
CA TYR A 327 16.37 12.56 2.72
C TYR A 327 16.13 13.40 4.00
N GLU A 328 15.09 13.09 4.73
CA GLU A 328 14.73 13.79 5.97
C GLU A 328 15.56 13.29 7.17
N GLY A 329 16.36 12.24 7.02
CA GLY A 329 17.11 11.61 8.08
C GLY A 329 16.42 10.39 8.67
N GLY A 330 16.99 9.87 9.72
CA GLY A 330 16.55 8.63 10.36
C GLY A 330 17.58 7.52 10.21
N ASP A 331 17.46 6.52 11.05
CA ASP A 331 18.42 5.41 11.12
C ASP A 331 17.77 4.13 11.64
N VAL A 332 18.48 3.02 11.47
CA VAL A 332 18.11 1.74 12.04
C VAL A 332 19.32 1.09 12.71
N TRP A 333 19.09 0.48 13.85
CA TRP A 333 20.07 -0.29 14.62
C TRP A 333 19.58 -1.71 14.82
N LEU A 334 20.49 -2.65 14.70
CA LEU A 334 20.29 -4.03 15.05
C LEU A 334 21.29 -4.41 16.15
N ASN A 335 20.81 -4.85 17.31
CA ASN A 335 21.65 -5.21 18.46
C ASN A 335 22.63 -4.09 18.86
N ASP A 336 22.18 -2.83 18.83
CA ASP A 336 22.93 -1.61 19.12
C ASP A 336 23.98 -1.21 18.07
N GLU A 337 24.09 -1.96 16.99
CA GLU A 337 24.93 -1.61 15.85
C GLU A 337 24.11 -0.92 14.75
N ARG A 338 24.59 0.22 14.26
CA ARG A 338 23.91 0.92 13.18
C ARG A 338 23.98 0.11 11.89
N VAL A 339 22.83 -0.12 11.28
CA VAL A 339 22.75 -0.77 9.97
C VAL A 339 23.01 0.28 8.88
N ASN A 340 23.98 0.01 8.04
CA ASN A 340 24.30 0.91 6.94
C ASN A 340 23.19 0.89 5.89
N PRO A 341 22.79 2.06 5.36
CA PRO A 341 21.85 2.13 4.25
C PRO A 341 22.45 1.49 2.99
N PRO A 342 21.59 1.09 2.04
CA PRO A 342 22.06 0.56 0.78
C PRO A 342 22.79 1.63 -0.04
N HIS A 343 23.53 1.18 -1.04
CA HIS A 343 23.97 2.08 -2.10
C HIS A 343 22.76 2.49 -2.95
N TRP A 344 22.49 3.79 -2.99
CA TRP A 344 21.39 4.31 -3.80
C TRP A 344 21.85 4.44 -5.26
N PRO A 345 21.16 3.81 -6.21
CA PRO A 345 21.53 3.87 -7.63
C PRO A 345 21.32 5.27 -8.22
N PHE A 346 20.54 6.12 -7.55
CA PHE A 346 20.24 7.46 -8.02
C PHE A 346 20.47 8.49 -6.90
N GLN A 347 21.11 9.60 -7.24
CA GLN A 347 21.29 10.72 -6.31
C GLN A 347 20.11 11.70 -6.34
N SER A 348 19.41 11.74 -7.43
CA SER A 348 18.15 12.46 -7.57
C SER A 348 17.23 11.65 -8.48
N LEU A 349 15.98 11.59 -8.12
CA LEU A 349 14.97 10.95 -8.98
C LEU A 349 14.42 12.04 -9.90
N PRO A 350 14.74 12.01 -11.20
CA PRO A 350 14.12 12.94 -12.12
C PRO A 350 12.64 12.66 -12.17
N TRP A 351 11.83 13.70 -12.08
CA TRP A 351 10.41 13.54 -12.36
C TRP A 351 10.24 13.17 -13.83
N THR A 352 9.72 11.99 -14.10
CA THR A 352 9.62 11.45 -15.46
C THR A 352 8.23 11.59 -16.05
N GLY A 353 7.25 12.01 -15.23
CA GLY A 353 5.85 12.03 -15.66
C GLY A 353 5.29 10.60 -15.79
N TRP A 354 4.06 10.50 -16.20
CA TRP A 354 3.38 9.23 -16.47
C TRP A 354 4.09 8.46 -17.59
N GLY A 355 4.57 7.26 -17.28
CA GLY A 355 5.10 6.31 -18.26
C GLY A 355 6.22 6.84 -19.18
N ARG A 356 6.76 7.99 -18.92
CA ARG A 356 7.75 8.64 -19.79
C ARG A 356 9.18 8.46 -19.33
N GLY A 357 9.39 7.77 -18.23
CA GLY A 357 10.73 7.47 -17.73
C GLY A 357 11.42 6.47 -18.63
N ARG A 358 12.64 6.79 -19.06
CA ARG A 358 13.52 5.85 -19.76
C ARG A 358 14.30 4.96 -18.81
N ILE A 359 14.14 5.18 -17.52
CA ILE A 359 14.88 4.52 -16.46
C ILE A 359 13.86 3.86 -15.55
N GLU A 360 14.06 2.62 -15.23
CA GLU A 360 13.32 1.93 -14.21
C GLU A 360 13.60 2.57 -12.86
N ILE A 361 12.58 3.21 -12.30
CA ILE A 361 12.68 3.91 -11.03
C ILE A 361 11.53 3.46 -10.13
N PRO A 362 11.62 2.27 -9.54
CA PRO A 362 10.57 1.72 -8.68
C PRO A 362 10.16 2.66 -7.57
N LEU A 363 11.15 3.34 -6.99
CA LEU A 363 10.95 4.28 -5.88
C LEU A 363 10.02 5.45 -6.22
N THR A 364 9.86 5.81 -7.49
CA THR A 364 9.01 6.92 -7.89
C THR A 364 7.57 6.53 -8.14
N GLN A 365 7.37 5.27 -8.49
CA GLN A 365 6.03 4.76 -8.83
C GLN A 365 5.34 4.19 -7.59
N GLU A 366 5.98 3.25 -6.93
CA GLU A 366 5.42 2.46 -5.84
C GLU A 366 5.85 2.96 -4.46
N GLY A 367 6.58 4.06 -4.43
CA GLY A 367 7.07 4.64 -3.19
C GLY A 367 8.32 3.97 -2.66
N TYR A 368 8.48 3.99 -1.36
CA TYR A 368 9.75 3.65 -0.71
C TYR A 368 10.00 2.16 -0.51
N PHE A 369 9.07 1.31 -0.88
CA PHE A 369 9.16 -0.14 -0.65
C PHE A 369 10.23 -0.81 -1.51
N PHE A 370 10.44 -0.29 -2.69
CA PHE A 370 11.44 -0.83 -3.62
C PHE A 370 12.83 -0.27 -3.38
N ARG A 371 13.24 -0.28 -2.14
CA ARG A 371 14.60 0.08 -1.78
C ARG A 371 15.50 -1.15 -1.89
N PRO A 372 16.75 -0.97 -2.31
CA PRO A 372 17.68 -2.09 -2.32
C PRO A 372 17.79 -2.73 -0.95
N PRO A 373 17.65 -4.05 -0.83
CA PRO A 373 17.80 -4.73 0.45
C PRO A 373 19.25 -4.68 0.91
N VAL A 374 19.45 -4.71 2.22
CA VAL A 374 20.76 -4.79 2.85
C VAL A 374 20.90 -6.10 3.61
N LYS A 375 22.10 -6.66 3.63
CA LYS A 375 22.39 -7.82 4.46
C LYS A 375 22.55 -7.41 5.90
N ILE A 376 21.90 -8.15 6.77
CA ILE A 376 22.06 -8.04 8.22
C ILE A 376 22.33 -9.42 8.81
N HIS A 377 22.98 -9.45 9.98
CA HIS A 377 23.26 -10.68 10.71
C HIS A 377 22.34 -10.79 11.92
N LEU A 378 21.50 -11.81 11.95
CA LEU A 378 20.70 -12.16 13.12
C LEU A 378 21.46 -13.21 13.95
N LYS A 379 21.64 -12.90 15.22
CA LYS A 379 22.17 -13.85 16.20
C LYS A 379 21.06 -14.83 16.61
N LYS A 380 21.43 -16.04 16.96
CA LYS A 380 20.47 -16.98 17.55
C LYS A 380 19.85 -16.38 18.81
N GLY A 381 18.52 -16.45 18.91
CA GLY A 381 17.72 -15.84 19.97
C GLY A 381 17.18 -14.47 19.58
N MET A 382 16.98 -13.61 20.57
CA MET A 382 16.33 -12.33 20.41
C MET A 382 17.28 -11.26 19.87
N ASN A 383 16.91 -10.63 18.79
CA ASN A 383 17.62 -9.51 18.18
C ASN A 383 16.80 -8.24 18.34
N LYS A 384 17.40 -7.23 18.92
CA LYS A 384 16.76 -5.93 19.11
C LYS A 384 16.90 -5.08 17.85
N MET A 385 15.80 -4.60 17.32
CA MET A 385 15.77 -3.62 16.24
C MET A 385 15.19 -2.31 16.73
N LEU A 386 15.94 -1.24 16.57
CA LEU A 386 15.50 0.14 16.86
C LEU A 386 15.49 0.95 15.58
N VAL A 387 14.42 1.65 15.36
CA VAL A 387 14.23 2.54 14.19
C VAL A 387 14.06 3.96 14.71
N ARG A 388 14.80 4.89 14.14
CA ARG A 388 14.58 6.33 14.29
C ARG A 388 13.91 6.87 13.05
N THR A 389 12.79 7.53 13.21
CA THR A 389 12.10 8.26 12.15
C THR A 389 12.05 9.73 12.46
N VAL A 390 12.22 10.56 11.46
CA VAL A 390 12.26 12.01 11.61
C VAL A 390 11.18 12.67 10.77
N SER A 391 10.52 13.67 11.32
CA SER A 391 9.59 14.51 10.58
C SER A 391 9.94 15.98 10.81
N GLY A 392 10.24 16.68 9.74
CA GLY A 392 10.46 18.13 9.80
C GLY A 392 9.14 18.94 9.92
N PRO A 393 9.20 20.27 9.89
CA PRO A 393 8.02 21.12 9.96
C PRO A 393 7.13 20.90 8.74
N TRP A 394 5.84 20.72 9.00
CA TRP A 394 4.86 20.62 7.94
C TRP A 394 4.67 21.96 7.23
N LYS A 395 4.77 21.99 5.90
CA LYS A 395 4.72 23.22 5.09
C LYS A 395 3.37 23.47 4.40
N GLY A 396 2.34 22.74 4.75
CA GLY A 396 0.98 23.10 4.36
C GLY A 396 0.25 22.14 3.45
N ASP A 397 0.93 21.32 2.66
CA ASP A 397 0.24 20.29 1.88
C ASP A 397 0.12 18.99 2.67
N PRO A 398 -1.09 18.49 2.91
CA PRO A 398 -1.30 17.20 3.56
C PRO A 398 -0.56 16.03 2.87
N GLY A 399 -0.29 16.16 1.58
CA GLY A 399 0.43 15.17 0.79
C GLY A 399 1.93 15.12 1.02
N ASP A 400 2.51 16.18 1.55
CA ASP A 400 3.97 16.33 1.57
C ASP A 400 4.67 15.48 2.63
N ARG A 401 3.95 14.94 3.62
CA ARG A 401 4.64 14.29 4.74
C ARG A 401 3.90 13.09 5.28
N LYS A 402 4.51 11.98 5.05
CA LYS A 402 4.24 10.74 5.74
C LYS A 402 5.31 10.56 6.80
N TRP A 403 4.89 10.17 7.98
CA TRP A 403 5.80 9.75 9.02
C TRP A 403 5.60 8.25 9.23
N GLN A 404 6.44 7.48 8.58
CA GLN A 404 6.27 6.05 8.49
C GLN A 404 7.59 5.35 8.17
N PHE A 405 7.61 4.06 8.35
CA PHE A 405 8.66 3.18 7.83
C PHE A 405 8.08 1.83 7.45
N CYS A 406 8.80 1.08 6.64
CA CYS A 406 8.56 -0.34 6.43
C CYS A 406 9.80 -1.15 6.79
N CYS A 407 9.56 -2.37 7.24
CA CYS A 407 10.58 -3.32 7.63
C CYS A 407 10.11 -4.73 7.27
N MET A 408 10.86 -5.40 6.41
CA MET A 408 10.58 -6.76 5.98
C MET A 408 11.87 -7.58 5.91
#